data_b1ede01b3d4ceed89dc96987fec38efc
#
_entry.id   b1ede01b3d4ceed89dc96987fec38efc
#
_cell.length_a   1.000
_cell.length_b   1.000
_cell.length_c   1.000
_cell.angle_alpha   90.00
_cell.angle_beta   90.00
_cell.angle_gamma   90.00
#
_symmetry.space_group_name_H-M   'P 1'
#
loop_
_entity.id
_entity.type
_entity.pdbx_description
1 polymer ?
#
loop_
_entity_poly.entity_id
_entity_poly.type
_entity_poly.pdbx_seq_one_letter_code
_entity_poly.pdbx_strand_id
1 'polypeptide(L)'
;MNQPDDLIATLADIDPDSELAHARQTRHAATQHAQGSYTLLFSQGDEDFPLAERRLLAAQVAGWHAQPGLQAHYQPQESLAGSVRINAAQAFAHRLTFEPVTAAPAHLEALKQAGWSLRGIVTLAQLVAFVSFQSRLLAGLRSLQGDEAPDEVAPVVAGHWHEALHTASGKTALTAFTQQELGWEPWLTAKPLSEFSEEEQATLAKFGHTDSDYFRLLARNLPLLEQRTLTDKGIFYTAGGLPRAERELAATVVSKVNGCIYCASVHARKASQLSKQDEAVQKLLNVAPGAVLSHGHTARWQAIIAFSAALSLTPAQPTQSQLSALREQGLDTLALLDLIQSTAFFAWANRLMLTLGEPFLPEQQG
;
A
#
# COMPACT_ATOMS: atom_id res chain seq x y z
N MET A 1 11.69 -15.08 21.02
CA MET A 1 11.29 -13.75 21.53
C MET A 1 9.77 -13.66 21.45
N ASN A 2 9.11 -13.22 22.52
CA ASN A 2 7.67 -12.93 22.43
C ASN A 2 7.47 -11.79 21.41
N GLN A 3 6.53 -11.96 20.51
CA GLN A 3 6.15 -10.89 19.59
C GLN A 3 5.45 -9.78 20.39
N PRO A 4 5.70 -8.48 20.08
CA PRO A 4 4.98 -7.40 20.73
C PRO A 4 3.50 -7.42 20.34
N ASP A 5 2.62 -7.06 21.27
CA ASP A 5 1.17 -6.98 21.01
C ASP A 5 0.83 -5.87 19.98
N ASP A 6 1.64 -4.82 19.93
CA ASP A 6 1.56 -3.73 18.94
C ASP A 6 2.97 -3.26 18.58
N LEU A 7 3.52 -3.81 17.50
CA LEU A 7 4.87 -3.48 17.05
C LEU A 7 5.01 -2.00 16.69
N ILE A 8 4.00 -1.43 16.05
CA ILE A 8 4.06 -0.03 15.58
C ILE A 8 4.05 0.93 16.75
N ALA A 9 3.20 0.73 17.77
CA ALA A 9 3.21 1.55 18.97
C ALA A 9 4.56 1.50 19.71
N THR A 10 5.14 0.29 19.80
CA THR A 10 6.45 0.08 20.42
C THR A 10 7.56 0.82 19.67
N LEU A 11 7.60 0.69 18.33
CA LEU A 11 8.64 1.31 17.51
C LEU A 11 8.49 2.83 17.36
N ALA A 12 7.25 3.34 17.43
CA ALA A 12 6.97 4.77 17.41
C ALA A 12 7.05 5.42 18.81
N ASP A 13 7.31 4.65 19.85
CA ASP A 13 7.38 5.12 21.25
C ASP A 13 6.12 5.93 21.66
N ILE A 14 4.94 5.35 21.35
CA ILE A 14 3.66 6.03 21.62
C ILE A 14 3.34 5.94 23.11
N ASP A 15 3.23 7.10 23.77
CA ASP A 15 2.74 7.19 25.13
C ASP A 15 1.29 6.66 25.20
N PRO A 16 1.01 5.63 26.04
CA PRO A 16 -0.31 5.03 26.18
C PRO A 16 -1.42 6.02 26.56
N ASP A 17 -1.09 7.11 27.24
CA ASP A 17 -2.04 8.12 27.71
C ASP A 17 -2.20 9.31 26.72
N SER A 18 -1.50 9.27 25.58
CA SER A 18 -1.53 10.33 24.58
C SER A 18 -2.82 10.35 23.77
N GLU A 19 -3.15 11.51 23.17
CA GLU A 19 -4.25 11.63 22.18
C GLU A 19 -4.05 10.66 21.01
N LEU A 20 -2.81 10.43 20.59
CA LEU A 20 -2.49 9.51 19.51
C LEU A 20 -2.83 8.06 19.89
N ALA A 21 -2.53 7.64 21.12
CA ALA A 21 -2.90 6.31 21.61
C ALA A 21 -4.44 6.15 21.66
N HIS A 22 -5.17 7.17 22.12
CA HIS A 22 -6.62 7.16 22.10
C HIS A 22 -7.22 7.12 20.68
N ALA A 23 -6.65 7.89 19.75
CA ALA A 23 -7.04 7.83 18.33
C ALA A 23 -6.80 6.44 17.73
N ARG A 24 -5.66 5.81 18.01
CA ARG A 24 -5.36 4.43 17.58
C ARG A 24 -6.32 3.41 18.21
N GLN A 25 -6.71 3.60 19.47
CA GLN A 25 -7.72 2.77 20.11
C GLN A 25 -9.10 2.92 19.43
N THR A 26 -9.47 4.13 19.02
CA THR A 26 -10.67 4.37 18.20
C THR A 26 -10.62 3.64 16.86
N ARG A 27 -9.43 3.46 16.29
CA ARG A 27 -9.14 2.69 15.05
C ARG A 27 -8.56 1.30 15.35
N HIS A 28 -8.94 0.67 16.48
CA HIS A 28 -8.34 -0.60 16.90
C HIS A 28 -8.43 -1.70 15.84
N ALA A 29 -9.48 -1.74 15.02
CA ALA A 29 -9.61 -2.74 13.95
C ALA A 29 -8.48 -2.63 12.91
N ALA A 30 -8.13 -1.41 12.48
CA ALA A 30 -6.99 -1.19 11.58
C ALA A 30 -5.67 -1.63 12.23
N THR A 31 -5.44 -1.27 13.49
CA THR A 31 -4.24 -1.65 14.26
C THR A 31 -4.16 -3.16 14.45
N GLN A 32 -5.25 -3.79 14.91
CA GLN A 32 -5.30 -5.23 15.21
C GLN A 32 -5.04 -6.08 13.96
N HIS A 33 -5.64 -5.73 12.83
CA HIS A 33 -5.50 -6.52 11.61
C HIS A 33 -4.18 -6.26 10.89
N ALA A 34 -3.61 -5.06 10.99
CA ALA A 34 -2.23 -4.82 10.58
C ALA A 34 -1.23 -5.64 11.42
N GLN A 35 -1.42 -5.70 12.74
CA GLN A 35 -0.65 -6.57 13.63
C GLN A 35 -0.87 -8.05 13.29
N GLY A 36 -2.09 -8.45 12.92
CA GLY A 36 -2.41 -9.80 12.42
C GLY A 36 -1.61 -10.16 11.17
N SER A 37 -1.48 -9.25 10.22
CA SER A 37 -0.64 -9.44 9.04
C SER A 37 0.84 -9.61 9.40
N TYR A 38 1.35 -8.81 10.34
CA TYR A 38 2.70 -8.96 10.88
C TYR A 38 2.88 -10.37 11.51
N THR A 39 1.95 -10.79 12.34
CA THR A 39 2.02 -12.11 12.99
C THR A 39 2.07 -13.24 11.96
N LEU A 40 1.21 -13.21 10.93
CA LEU A 40 1.20 -14.22 9.87
C LEU A 40 2.49 -14.24 9.05
N LEU A 41 3.12 -13.08 8.84
CA LEU A 41 4.35 -13.00 8.06
C LEU A 41 5.58 -13.44 8.86
N PHE A 42 5.62 -13.18 10.19
CA PHE A 42 6.85 -13.25 10.98
C PHE A 42 6.80 -14.16 12.22
N SER A 43 5.68 -14.84 12.52
CA SER A 43 5.64 -15.83 13.61
C SER A 43 6.33 -17.12 13.23
N GLN A 44 6.09 -17.57 12.01
CA GLN A 44 6.70 -18.79 11.44
C GLN A 44 6.81 -18.65 9.92
N GLY A 45 7.82 -19.28 9.35
CA GLY A 45 7.95 -19.47 7.90
C GLY A 45 7.25 -20.77 7.46
N ASP A 46 7.31 -21.01 6.18
CA ASP A 46 6.92 -22.27 5.54
C ASP A 46 7.97 -22.68 4.51
N GLU A 47 7.75 -23.82 3.84
CA GLU A 47 8.68 -24.33 2.83
C GLU A 47 8.79 -23.41 1.62
N ASP A 48 7.70 -22.74 1.25
CA ASP A 48 7.68 -21.79 0.14
C ASP A 48 8.48 -20.53 0.45
N PHE A 49 8.47 -20.09 1.72
CA PHE A 49 9.15 -18.87 2.15
C PHE A 49 9.59 -18.96 3.62
N PRO A 50 10.81 -19.47 3.89
CA PRO A 50 11.36 -19.63 5.23
C PRO A 50 11.46 -18.32 6.01
N LEU A 51 11.28 -18.38 7.33
CA LEU A 51 11.25 -17.19 8.20
C LEU A 51 12.54 -16.36 8.13
N ALA A 52 13.70 -17.01 8.01
CA ALA A 52 14.98 -16.31 7.90
C ALA A 52 15.06 -15.46 6.62
N GLU A 53 14.56 -15.99 5.49
CA GLU A 53 14.46 -15.25 4.22
C GLU A 53 13.47 -14.07 4.34
N ARG A 54 12.32 -14.27 5.00
CA ARG A 54 11.34 -13.19 5.26
C ARG A 54 11.96 -12.05 6.07
N ARG A 55 12.68 -12.37 7.14
CA ARG A 55 13.36 -11.38 7.97
C ARG A 55 14.44 -10.63 7.21
N LEU A 56 15.27 -11.32 6.44
CA LEU A 56 16.31 -10.69 5.63
C LEU A 56 15.71 -9.64 4.68
N LEU A 57 14.70 -10.02 3.93
CA LEU A 57 14.07 -9.13 2.95
C LEU A 57 13.33 -7.98 3.64
N ALA A 58 12.62 -8.23 4.74
CA ALA A 58 11.96 -7.20 5.52
C ALA A 58 12.94 -6.18 6.10
N ALA A 59 14.09 -6.63 6.63
CA ALA A 59 15.14 -5.75 7.13
C ALA A 59 15.71 -4.86 6.01
N GLN A 60 15.94 -5.42 4.82
CA GLN A 60 16.40 -4.63 3.67
C GLN A 60 15.38 -3.59 3.24
N VAL A 61 14.10 -3.97 3.11
CA VAL A 61 13.02 -3.04 2.73
C VAL A 61 12.87 -1.92 3.78
N ALA A 62 12.89 -2.25 5.07
CA ALA A 62 12.85 -1.25 6.14
C ALA A 62 14.05 -0.28 6.09
N GLY A 63 15.25 -0.79 5.78
CA GLY A 63 16.44 0.01 5.57
C GLY A 63 16.31 0.97 4.38
N TRP A 64 15.78 0.51 3.26
CA TRP A 64 15.50 1.36 2.08
C TRP A 64 14.46 2.46 2.35
N HIS A 65 13.57 2.23 3.30
CA HIS A 65 12.62 3.23 3.78
C HIS A 65 13.17 4.13 4.90
N ALA A 66 14.45 4.03 5.23
CA ALA A 66 15.09 4.78 6.31
C ALA A 66 14.39 4.59 7.68
N GLN A 67 13.99 3.35 8.00
CA GLN A 67 13.35 2.99 9.27
C GLN A 67 14.30 2.10 10.11
N PRO A 68 15.31 2.68 10.79
CA PRO A 68 16.34 1.89 11.48
C PRO A 68 15.79 0.99 12.59
N GLY A 69 14.77 1.43 13.34
CA GLY A 69 14.12 0.62 14.38
C GLY A 69 13.43 -0.60 13.79
N LEU A 70 12.68 -0.42 12.68
CA LEU A 70 12.03 -1.51 11.97
C LEU A 70 13.05 -2.44 11.30
N GLN A 71 14.11 -1.88 10.72
CA GLN A 71 15.21 -2.65 10.16
C GLN A 71 15.88 -3.54 11.22
N ALA A 72 16.21 -2.99 12.38
CA ALA A 72 16.80 -3.73 13.49
C ALA A 72 15.86 -4.84 13.99
N HIS A 73 14.56 -4.55 14.07
CA HIS A 73 13.55 -5.53 14.49
C HIS A 73 13.50 -6.75 13.56
N TYR A 74 13.64 -6.54 12.25
CA TYR A 74 13.60 -7.61 11.26
C TYR A 74 14.94 -8.31 11.03
N GLN A 75 16.06 -7.84 11.57
CA GLN A 75 17.36 -8.49 11.35
C GLN A 75 17.28 -9.99 11.60
N PRO A 76 17.72 -10.84 10.66
CA PRO A 76 17.80 -12.26 10.88
C PRO A 76 18.84 -12.58 11.96
N GLN A 77 18.61 -13.63 12.75
CA GLN A 77 19.56 -14.07 13.79
C GLN A 77 20.78 -14.75 13.18
N GLU A 78 20.64 -15.32 12.00
CA GLU A 78 21.69 -16.03 11.28
C GLU A 78 21.97 -15.34 9.95
N SER A 79 23.23 -15.34 9.53
CA SER A 79 23.60 -14.85 8.21
C SER A 79 23.16 -15.85 7.15
N LEU A 80 22.37 -15.39 6.18
CA LEU A 80 21.99 -16.20 5.04
C LEU A 80 23.05 -16.08 3.96
N ALA A 81 23.52 -17.22 3.43
CA ALA A 81 24.37 -17.25 2.27
C ALA A 81 23.58 -16.78 1.04
N GLY A 82 24.23 -16.00 0.17
CA GLY A 82 23.65 -15.61 -1.12
C GLY A 82 23.32 -16.85 -1.97
N SER A 83 22.11 -16.85 -2.53
CA SER A 83 21.64 -17.88 -3.45
C SER A 83 20.94 -17.23 -4.63
N VAL A 84 20.79 -17.96 -5.73
CA VAL A 84 20.03 -17.49 -6.91
C VAL A 84 18.61 -17.10 -6.49
N ARG A 85 17.98 -17.89 -5.59
CA ARG A 85 16.66 -17.67 -5.04
C ARG A 85 16.58 -16.34 -4.25
N ILE A 86 17.52 -16.11 -3.34
CA ILE A 86 17.56 -14.89 -2.53
C ILE A 86 17.86 -13.67 -3.40
N ASN A 87 18.82 -13.77 -4.31
CA ASN A 87 19.18 -12.65 -5.20
C ASN A 87 17.99 -12.22 -6.07
N ALA A 88 17.23 -13.17 -6.61
CA ALA A 88 16.01 -12.88 -7.38
C ALA A 88 14.94 -12.18 -6.51
N ALA A 89 14.74 -12.63 -5.26
CA ALA A 89 13.83 -12.00 -4.32
C ALA A 89 14.26 -10.59 -3.93
N GLN A 90 15.55 -10.35 -3.72
CA GLN A 90 16.10 -9.01 -3.44
C GLN A 90 15.90 -8.05 -4.62
N ALA A 91 16.16 -8.49 -5.84
CA ALA A 91 15.92 -7.70 -7.05
C ALA A 91 14.43 -7.34 -7.20
N PHE A 92 13.53 -8.29 -6.95
CA PHE A 92 12.09 -8.07 -6.97
C PHE A 92 11.65 -7.11 -5.85
N ALA A 93 12.13 -7.32 -4.61
CA ALA A 93 11.83 -6.45 -3.48
C ALA A 93 12.31 -5.00 -3.70
N HIS A 94 13.49 -4.82 -4.30
CA HIS A 94 14.01 -3.49 -4.68
C HIS A 94 13.07 -2.79 -5.67
N ARG A 95 12.64 -3.50 -6.72
CA ARG A 95 11.70 -2.96 -7.71
C ARG A 95 10.36 -2.57 -7.09
N LEU A 96 9.76 -3.43 -6.25
CA LEU A 96 8.52 -3.09 -5.54
C LEU A 96 8.68 -1.87 -4.64
N THR A 97 9.85 -1.70 -4.04
CA THR A 97 10.10 -0.61 -3.11
C THR A 97 10.23 0.72 -3.84
N PHE A 98 11.04 0.79 -4.89
CA PHE A 98 11.44 2.04 -5.53
C PHE A 98 10.70 2.35 -6.83
N GLU A 99 10.41 1.33 -7.62
CA GLU A 99 9.92 1.49 -9.00
C GLU A 99 8.81 0.48 -9.34
N PRO A 100 7.74 0.36 -8.51
CA PRO A 100 6.71 -0.66 -8.72
C PRO A 100 6.06 -0.57 -10.12
N VAL A 101 5.94 0.63 -10.68
CA VAL A 101 5.35 0.87 -12.01
C VAL A 101 6.18 0.26 -13.15
N THR A 102 7.46 -0.03 -12.92
CA THR A 102 8.33 -0.66 -13.93
C THR A 102 8.28 -2.18 -13.94
N ALA A 103 7.44 -2.78 -13.08
CA ALA A 103 7.26 -4.22 -13.04
C ALA A 103 6.67 -4.74 -14.37
N ALA A 104 7.07 -5.96 -14.71
CA ALA A 104 6.63 -6.66 -15.93
C ALA A 104 6.56 -8.16 -15.67
N PRO A 105 5.84 -8.94 -16.51
CA PRO A 105 5.75 -10.40 -16.37
C PRO A 105 7.10 -11.12 -16.26
N ALA A 106 8.13 -10.62 -16.95
CA ALA A 106 9.47 -11.18 -16.92
C ALA A 106 10.09 -11.22 -15.51
N HIS A 107 9.74 -10.26 -14.64
CA HIS A 107 10.26 -10.23 -13.26
C HIS A 107 9.66 -11.34 -12.40
N LEU A 108 8.40 -11.70 -12.63
CA LEU A 108 7.76 -12.84 -11.96
C LEU A 108 8.27 -14.16 -12.51
N GLU A 109 8.55 -14.22 -13.81
CA GLU A 109 9.15 -15.39 -14.43
C GLU A 109 10.57 -15.65 -13.89
N ALA A 110 11.36 -14.60 -13.67
CA ALA A 110 12.70 -14.71 -13.06
C ALA A 110 12.61 -15.33 -11.63
N LEU A 111 11.59 -14.99 -10.85
CA LEU A 111 11.36 -15.61 -9.54
C LEU A 111 11.02 -17.10 -9.66
N LYS A 112 10.17 -17.50 -10.61
CA LYS A 112 9.85 -18.90 -10.84
C LYS A 112 11.10 -19.69 -11.25
N GLN A 113 11.92 -19.14 -12.15
CA GLN A 113 13.19 -19.77 -12.58
C GLN A 113 14.18 -19.88 -11.42
N ALA A 114 14.13 -18.98 -10.45
CA ALA A 114 14.91 -19.06 -9.22
C ALA A 114 14.34 -20.03 -8.16
N GLY A 115 13.25 -20.74 -8.47
CA GLY A 115 12.65 -21.75 -7.61
C GLY A 115 11.58 -21.25 -6.64
N TRP A 116 11.01 -20.07 -6.87
CA TRP A 116 9.86 -19.57 -6.10
C TRP A 116 8.56 -20.20 -6.58
N SER A 117 7.75 -20.72 -5.66
CA SER A 117 6.38 -21.16 -5.94
C SER A 117 5.44 -19.95 -6.16
N LEU A 118 4.27 -20.17 -6.77
CA LEU A 118 3.28 -19.10 -6.93
C LEU A 118 2.83 -18.52 -5.59
N ARG A 119 2.63 -19.39 -4.57
CA ARG A 119 2.28 -18.95 -3.21
C ARG A 119 3.43 -18.16 -2.57
N GLY A 120 4.66 -18.63 -2.75
CA GLY A 120 5.87 -17.94 -2.27
C GLY A 120 6.02 -16.54 -2.89
N ILE A 121 5.79 -16.38 -4.20
CA ILE A 121 5.84 -15.09 -4.91
C ILE A 121 4.76 -14.14 -4.37
N VAL A 122 3.53 -14.60 -4.20
CA VAL A 122 2.44 -13.78 -3.64
C VAL A 122 2.77 -13.36 -2.21
N THR A 123 3.30 -14.26 -1.38
CA THR A 123 3.70 -13.93 0.00
C THR A 123 4.87 -12.96 0.04
N LEU A 124 5.84 -13.08 -0.88
CA LEU A 124 6.96 -12.14 -1.04
C LEU A 124 6.45 -10.74 -1.43
N ALA A 125 5.57 -10.64 -2.41
CA ALA A 125 4.97 -9.36 -2.80
C ALA A 125 4.20 -8.72 -1.63
N GLN A 126 3.41 -9.50 -0.89
CA GLN A 126 2.70 -9.07 0.31
C GLN A 126 3.66 -8.57 1.39
N LEU A 127 4.75 -9.29 1.66
CA LEU A 127 5.75 -8.90 2.66
C LEU A 127 6.37 -7.55 2.33
N VAL A 128 6.86 -7.37 1.10
CA VAL A 128 7.51 -6.10 0.68
C VAL A 128 6.52 -4.94 0.75
N ALA A 129 5.31 -5.15 0.25
CA ALA A 129 4.26 -4.14 0.27
C ALA A 129 3.80 -3.81 1.69
N PHE A 130 3.69 -4.80 2.58
CA PHE A 130 3.36 -4.63 3.99
C PHE A 130 4.44 -3.86 4.75
N VAL A 131 5.73 -4.18 4.57
CA VAL A 131 6.83 -3.41 5.20
C VAL A 131 6.87 -1.98 4.67
N SER A 132 6.53 -1.76 3.40
CA SER A 132 6.37 -0.41 2.84
C SER A 132 5.21 0.37 3.49
N PHE A 133 4.11 -0.31 3.83
CA PHE A 133 3.02 0.25 4.64
C PHE A 133 3.48 0.58 6.06
N GLN A 134 4.11 -0.37 6.76
CA GLN A 134 4.60 -0.13 8.12
C GLN A 134 5.58 1.05 8.19
N SER A 135 6.48 1.15 7.22
CA SER A 135 7.48 2.21 7.15
C SER A 135 6.85 3.60 7.03
N ARG A 136 5.80 3.73 6.23
CA ARG A 136 5.07 5.00 6.09
C ARG A 136 4.21 5.30 7.30
N LEU A 137 3.59 4.28 7.88
CA LEU A 137 2.82 4.43 9.10
C LEU A 137 3.72 4.95 10.24
N LEU A 138 4.90 4.36 10.42
CA LEU A 138 5.89 4.83 11.40
C LEU A 138 6.33 6.27 11.13
N ALA A 139 6.68 6.61 9.88
CA ALA A 139 7.08 7.98 9.53
C ALA A 139 5.98 9.00 9.86
N GLY A 140 4.73 8.68 9.51
CA GLY A 140 3.59 9.55 9.80
C GLY A 140 3.31 9.70 11.29
N LEU A 141 3.33 8.60 12.05
CA LEU A 141 3.08 8.62 13.51
C LEU A 141 4.18 9.38 14.28
N ARG A 142 5.43 9.20 13.89
CA ARG A 142 6.56 9.95 14.48
C ARG A 142 6.46 11.43 14.18
N SER A 143 6.10 11.81 12.95
CA SER A 143 5.85 13.21 12.60
C SER A 143 4.78 13.85 13.48
N LEU A 144 3.69 13.12 13.81
CA LEU A 144 2.65 13.60 14.74
C LEU A 144 3.17 13.87 16.15
N GLN A 145 4.19 13.13 16.58
CA GLN A 145 4.81 13.28 17.90
C GLN A 145 5.93 14.33 17.93
N GLY A 146 6.19 14.96 16.78
CA GLY A 146 7.18 16.04 16.70
C GLY A 146 8.61 15.56 16.48
N ASP A 147 8.80 14.29 16.08
CA ASP A 147 10.13 13.81 15.68
C ASP A 147 10.67 14.67 14.53
N GLU A 148 12.01 14.78 14.46
CA GLU A 148 12.70 15.60 13.48
C GLU A 148 12.29 15.23 12.05
N ALA A 149 11.37 16.02 11.50
CA ALA A 149 11.05 16.02 10.08
C ALA A 149 11.72 17.22 9.43
N PRO A 150 12.11 17.15 8.17
CA PRO A 150 12.60 18.34 7.46
C PRO A 150 11.59 19.47 7.57
N ASP A 151 12.05 20.70 7.80
CA ASP A 151 11.17 21.87 7.86
C ASP A 151 10.49 22.11 6.52
N GLU A 152 11.21 21.89 5.44
CA GLU A 152 10.73 22.03 4.07
C GLU A 152 11.27 20.92 3.16
N VAL A 153 10.44 20.41 2.28
CA VAL A 153 10.81 19.55 1.16
C VAL A 153 10.25 20.12 -0.14
N ALA A 154 10.89 19.78 -1.25
CA ALA A 154 10.34 20.13 -2.56
C ALA A 154 8.93 19.54 -2.73
N PRO A 155 7.99 20.26 -3.38
CA PRO A 155 6.67 19.72 -3.66
C PRO A 155 6.77 18.40 -4.43
N VAL A 156 5.95 17.43 -4.02
CA VAL A 156 5.94 16.12 -4.67
C VAL A 156 5.19 16.21 -5.99
N VAL A 157 5.78 15.63 -7.02
CA VAL A 157 5.25 15.61 -8.37
C VAL A 157 4.54 14.28 -8.67
N ALA A 158 3.66 14.30 -9.68
CA ALA A 158 3.03 13.09 -10.19
C ALA A 158 4.09 12.12 -10.75
N GLY A 159 3.93 10.85 -10.45
CA GLY A 159 4.78 9.78 -10.99
C GLY A 159 4.46 9.44 -12.44
N HIS A 160 5.36 8.71 -13.07
CA HIS A 160 5.11 8.10 -14.37
C HIS A 160 4.18 6.89 -14.24
N TRP A 161 3.54 6.49 -15.33
CA TRP A 161 2.75 5.27 -15.44
C TRP A 161 3.16 4.49 -16.70
N HIS A 162 2.64 3.28 -16.84
CA HIS A 162 2.82 2.52 -18.06
C HIS A 162 2.18 3.22 -19.27
N GLU A 163 2.94 3.33 -20.36
CA GLU A 163 2.49 3.96 -21.62
C GLU A 163 2.23 2.93 -22.73
N ALA A 164 2.29 1.64 -22.41
CA ALA A 164 1.98 0.59 -23.38
C ALA A 164 0.53 0.67 -23.84
N LEU A 165 0.30 0.50 -25.16
CA LEU A 165 -1.05 0.52 -25.74
C LEU A 165 -1.81 -0.79 -25.52
N HIS A 166 -1.11 -1.87 -25.22
CA HIS A 166 -1.67 -3.20 -24.99
C HIS A 166 -1.08 -3.84 -23.75
N THR A 167 -1.89 -4.64 -23.07
CA THR A 167 -1.45 -5.49 -21.96
C THR A 167 -0.64 -6.68 -22.49
N ALA A 168 -0.05 -7.44 -21.58
CA ALA A 168 0.69 -8.66 -21.93
C ALA A 168 -0.17 -9.71 -22.67
N SER A 169 -1.49 -9.72 -22.44
CA SER A 169 -2.44 -10.60 -23.17
C SER A 169 -3.01 -9.97 -24.45
N GLY A 170 -2.64 -8.73 -24.77
CA GLY A 170 -3.10 -8.02 -25.99
C GLY A 170 -4.40 -7.22 -25.81
N LYS A 171 -4.93 -7.07 -24.60
CA LYS A 171 -6.08 -6.19 -24.33
C LYS A 171 -5.67 -4.72 -24.42
N THR A 172 -6.64 -3.84 -24.64
CA THR A 172 -6.37 -2.39 -24.67
C THR A 172 -5.92 -1.91 -23.30
N ALA A 173 -4.70 -1.38 -23.21
CA ALA A 173 -4.17 -0.76 -22.00
C ALA A 173 -4.52 0.74 -21.95
N LEU A 174 -4.37 1.33 -20.76
CA LEU A 174 -4.62 2.75 -20.56
C LEU A 174 -3.33 3.55 -20.66
N THR A 175 -3.45 4.71 -21.26
CA THR A 175 -2.36 5.68 -21.42
C THR A 175 -2.59 6.95 -20.60
N ALA A 176 -3.62 6.98 -19.74
CA ALA A 176 -3.95 8.10 -18.86
C ALA A 176 -4.73 7.63 -17.63
N PHE A 177 -4.67 8.43 -16.57
CA PHE A 177 -5.54 8.25 -15.40
C PHE A 177 -6.99 8.58 -15.75
N THR A 178 -7.93 7.83 -15.18
CA THR A 178 -9.36 7.93 -15.50
C THR A 178 -10.22 7.61 -14.29
N GLN A 179 -11.48 8.04 -14.32
CA GLN A 179 -12.52 7.59 -13.39
C GLN A 179 -13.40 6.46 -13.96
N GLN A 180 -13.08 5.96 -15.16
CA GLN A 180 -13.82 4.82 -15.76
C GLN A 180 -13.57 3.54 -14.96
N GLU A 181 -14.52 2.61 -15.03
CA GLU A 181 -14.29 1.26 -14.54
C GLU A 181 -13.29 0.54 -15.42
N LEU A 182 -12.33 -0.12 -14.76
CA LEU A 182 -11.26 -0.84 -15.42
C LEU A 182 -11.32 -2.32 -15.06
N GLY A 183 -10.86 -3.16 -15.98
CA GLY A 183 -10.45 -4.52 -15.65
C GLY A 183 -9.02 -4.55 -15.14
N TRP A 184 -8.65 -5.66 -14.54
CA TRP A 184 -7.28 -5.95 -14.15
C TRP A 184 -6.99 -7.43 -14.45
N GLU A 185 -5.85 -7.70 -15.04
CA GLU A 185 -5.43 -9.07 -15.34
C GLU A 185 -4.13 -9.43 -14.62
N PRO A 186 -4.08 -10.63 -14.01
CA PRO A 186 -2.89 -11.10 -13.32
C PRO A 186 -1.81 -11.56 -14.31
N TRP A 187 -0.55 -11.37 -13.95
CA TRP A 187 0.60 -11.97 -14.64
C TRP A 187 0.98 -13.36 -14.07
N LEU A 188 0.37 -13.74 -12.96
CA LEU A 188 0.43 -15.10 -12.40
C LEU A 188 -0.97 -15.70 -12.43
N THR A 189 -1.06 -17.00 -12.57
CA THR A 189 -2.35 -17.70 -12.57
C THR A 189 -3.07 -17.48 -11.22
N ALA A 190 -4.24 -16.84 -11.27
CA ALA A 190 -5.15 -16.79 -10.11
C ALA A 190 -5.57 -18.21 -9.74
N LYS A 191 -5.72 -18.50 -8.44
CA LYS A 191 -6.17 -19.82 -7.99
C LYS A 191 -7.64 -20.02 -8.42
N PRO A 192 -7.98 -21.07 -9.17
CA PRO A 192 -9.36 -21.34 -9.55
C PRO A 192 -10.26 -21.53 -8.33
N LEU A 193 -11.50 -21.07 -8.40
CA LEU A 193 -12.43 -21.16 -7.25
C LEU A 193 -12.64 -22.62 -6.81
N SER A 194 -12.64 -23.56 -7.76
CA SER A 194 -12.79 -25.01 -7.50
C SER A 194 -11.63 -25.63 -6.70
N GLU A 195 -10.49 -24.96 -6.59
CA GLU A 195 -9.34 -25.42 -5.82
C GLU A 195 -9.34 -24.93 -4.36
N PHE A 196 -10.31 -24.06 -4.01
CA PHE A 196 -10.52 -23.62 -2.64
C PHE A 196 -11.48 -24.59 -1.92
N SER A 197 -11.25 -24.85 -0.63
CA SER A 197 -12.20 -25.58 0.21
C SER A 197 -13.52 -24.78 0.37
N GLU A 198 -14.58 -25.43 0.83
CA GLU A 198 -15.87 -24.74 1.09
C GLU A 198 -15.71 -23.60 2.11
N GLU A 199 -14.90 -23.78 3.14
CA GLU A 199 -14.60 -22.76 4.16
C GLU A 199 -13.82 -21.57 3.55
N GLU A 200 -12.83 -21.84 2.72
CA GLU A 200 -12.07 -20.82 2.01
C GLU A 200 -12.96 -20.04 1.02
N GLN A 201 -13.85 -20.73 0.28
CA GLN A 201 -14.82 -20.10 -0.59
C GLN A 201 -15.80 -19.22 0.18
N ALA A 202 -16.26 -19.65 1.35
CA ALA A 202 -17.10 -18.83 2.24
C ALA A 202 -16.37 -17.57 2.71
N THR A 203 -15.08 -17.66 3.02
CA THR A 203 -14.25 -16.51 3.37
C THR A 203 -14.13 -15.53 2.21
N LEU A 204 -13.87 -16.00 0.98
CA LEU A 204 -13.85 -15.16 -0.20
C LEU A 204 -15.19 -14.47 -0.45
N ALA A 205 -16.29 -15.21 -0.34
CA ALA A 205 -17.65 -14.69 -0.52
C ALA A 205 -18.01 -13.60 0.51
N LYS A 206 -17.63 -13.80 1.77
CA LYS A 206 -17.82 -12.83 2.86
C LYS A 206 -17.25 -11.44 2.53
N PHE A 207 -16.17 -11.38 1.77
CA PHE A 207 -15.51 -10.14 1.40
C PHE A 207 -15.83 -9.68 -0.04
N GLY A 208 -16.63 -10.44 -0.81
CA GLY A 208 -16.91 -10.14 -2.21
C GLY A 208 -15.71 -10.38 -3.13
N HIS A 209 -14.85 -11.33 -2.79
CA HIS A 209 -13.59 -11.62 -3.50
C HIS A 209 -13.69 -12.78 -4.50
N THR A 210 -14.84 -13.45 -4.56
CA THR A 210 -15.05 -14.69 -5.32
C THR A 210 -14.77 -14.52 -6.82
N ASP A 211 -15.23 -13.41 -7.42
CA ASP A 211 -15.17 -13.19 -8.87
C ASP A 211 -13.98 -12.32 -9.31
N SER A 212 -13.07 -11.99 -8.40
CA SER A 212 -11.91 -11.15 -8.69
C SER A 212 -10.63 -11.98 -8.83
N ASP A 213 -10.03 -11.94 -10.02
CA ASP A 213 -8.74 -12.58 -10.27
C ASP A 213 -7.64 -12.03 -9.35
N TYR A 214 -7.68 -10.73 -9.05
CA TYR A 214 -6.76 -10.10 -8.10
C TYR A 214 -6.86 -10.74 -6.71
N PHE A 215 -8.06 -10.81 -6.16
CA PHE A 215 -8.24 -11.38 -4.83
C PHE A 215 -8.01 -12.90 -4.79
N ARG A 216 -8.39 -13.63 -5.84
CA ARG A 216 -8.07 -15.07 -5.93
C ARG A 216 -6.57 -15.33 -6.10
N LEU A 217 -5.84 -14.42 -6.73
CA LEU A 217 -4.38 -14.48 -6.76
C LEU A 217 -3.79 -14.27 -5.35
N LEU A 218 -4.20 -13.23 -4.64
CA LEU A 218 -3.76 -12.97 -3.26
C LEU A 218 -4.19 -14.08 -2.29
N ALA A 219 -5.32 -14.73 -2.55
CA ALA A 219 -5.83 -15.85 -1.76
C ALA A 219 -4.99 -17.13 -1.86
N ARG A 220 -3.91 -17.14 -2.66
CA ARG A 220 -2.86 -18.16 -2.50
C ARG A 220 -2.23 -18.16 -1.11
N ASN A 221 -2.35 -17.04 -0.39
CA ASN A 221 -2.15 -16.92 1.05
C ASN A 221 -3.41 -16.28 1.68
N LEU A 222 -4.46 -17.07 1.81
CA LEU A 222 -5.78 -16.60 2.22
C LEU A 222 -5.80 -15.96 3.62
N PRO A 223 -5.14 -16.51 4.67
CA PRO A 223 -5.12 -15.86 5.98
C PRO A 223 -4.54 -14.44 5.92
N LEU A 224 -3.49 -14.24 5.13
CA LEU A 224 -2.88 -12.92 4.97
C LEU A 224 -3.79 -11.95 4.19
N LEU A 225 -4.46 -12.44 3.14
CA LEU A 225 -5.47 -11.66 2.43
C LEU A 225 -6.62 -11.23 3.35
N GLU A 226 -7.09 -12.11 4.24
CA GLU A 226 -8.15 -11.78 5.19
C GLU A 226 -7.73 -10.64 6.12
N GLN A 227 -6.54 -10.71 6.74
CA GLN A 227 -6.02 -9.65 7.59
C GLN A 227 -5.84 -8.33 6.84
N ARG A 228 -5.32 -8.38 5.60
CA ARG A 228 -5.21 -7.20 4.75
C ARG A 228 -6.57 -6.57 4.46
N THR A 229 -7.57 -7.37 4.12
CA THR A 229 -8.93 -6.89 3.84
C THR A 229 -9.58 -6.26 5.08
N LEU A 230 -9.37 -6.85 6.25
CA LEU A 230 -9.87 -6.31 7.51
C LEU A 230 -9.13 -5.02 7.92
N THR A 231 -7.83 -4.90 7.59
CA THR A 231 -7.08 -3.65 7.75
C THR A 231 -7.69 -2.54 6.88
N ASP A 232 -7.94 -2.81 5.60
CA ASP A 232 -8.62 -1.89 4.68
C ASP A 232 -9.96 -1.42 5.21
N LYS A 233 -10.79 -2.35 5.67
CA LYS A 233 -12.09 -2.03 6.26
C LYS A 233 -11.96 -1.18 7.54
N GLY A 234 -11.00 -1.47 8.39
CA GLY A 234 -10.72 -0.69 9.60
C GLY A 234 -10.27 0.74 9.31
N ILE A 235 -9.64 0.99 8.17
CA ILE A 235 -9.18 2.32 7.73
C ILE A 235 -10.30 3.08 7.01
N PHE A 236 -10.95 2.47 6.02
CA PHE A 236 -11.84 3.18 5.09
C PHE A 236 -13.32 3.15 5.47
N TYR A 237 -13.77 2.18 6.28
CA TYR A 237 -15.19 1.95 6.55
C TYR A 237 -15.59 2.25 8.02
N THR A 238 -14.88 3.19 8.64
CA THR A 238 -15.13 3.63 10.01
C THR A 238 -15.72 5.04 10.06
N ALA A 239 -16.56 5.32 11.07
CA ALA A 239 -17.17 6.61 11.27
C ALA A 239 -16.26 7.60 12.02
N GLY A 240 -16.53 8.90 11.89
CA GLY A 240 -15.78 9.97 12.56
C GLY A 240 -14.39 10.22 11.93
N GLY A 241 -13.64 11.14 12.51
CA GLY A 241 -12.31 11.53 12.02
C GLY A 241 -12.36 12.17 10.63
N LEU A 242 -11.39 11.80 9.78
CA LEU A 242 -11.34 12.32 8.41
C LEU A 242 -12.53 11.82 7.59
N PRO A 243 -13.27 12.69 6.89
CA PRO A 243 -14.35 12.29 5.99
C PRO A 243 -13.88 11.23 4.99
N ARG A 244 -14.71 10.23 4.71
CA ARG A 244 -14.32 9.14 3.80
C ARG A 244 -13.92 9.65 2.42
N ALA A 245 -14.57 10.68 1.90
CA ALA A 245 -14.18 11.29 0.62
C ALA A 245 -12.70 11.72 0.60
N GLU A 246 -12.17 12.23 1.71
CA GLU A 246 -10.80 12.68 1.83
C GLU A 246 -9.81 11.51 2.08
N ARG A 247 -10.26 10.40 2.70
CA ARG A 247 -9.48 9.14 2.74
C ARG A 247 -9.34 8.55 1.34
N GLU A 248 -10.40 8.57 0.54
CA GLU A 248 -10.39 8.14 -0.86
C GLU A 248 -9.53 9.08 -1.73
N LEU A 249 -9.54 10.39 -1.44
CA LEU A 249 -8.63 11.36 -2.06
C LEU A 249 -7.17 11.02 -1.77
N ALA A 250 -6.82 10.73 -0.52
CA ALA A 250 -5.48 10.32 -0.13
C ALA A 250 -5.02 9.07 -0.90
N ALA A 251 -5.89 8.06 -1.00
CA ALA A 251 -5.64 6.86 -1.81
C ALA A 251 -5.37 7.19 -3.29
N THR A 252 -6.12 8.14 -3.85
CA THR A 252 -5.92 8.63 -5.23
C THR A 252 -4.57 9.31 -5.38
N VAL A 253 -4.16 10.14 -4.43
CA VAL A 253 -2.85 10.83 -4.42
C VAL A 253 -1.71 9.80 -4.44
N VAL A 254 -1.73 8.83 -3.53
CA VAL A 254 -0.70 7.76 -3.48
C VAL A 254 -0.61 7.03 -4.82
N SER A 255 -1.77 6.74 -5.42
CA SER A 255 -1.85 6.05 -6.71
C SER A 255 -1.28 6.90 -7.85
N LYS A 256 -1.43 8.22 -7.79
CA LYS A 256 -0.79 9.16 -8.74
C LYS A 256 0.72 9.23 -8.55
N VAL A 257 1.21 9.20 -7.31
CA VAL A 257 2.66 9.18 -7.01
C VAL A 257 3.29 7.88 -7.52
N ASN A 258 2.64 6.75 -7.31
CA ASN A 258 3.15 5.43 -7.68
C ASN A 258 2.84 5.01 -9.14
N GLY A 259 2.04 5.77 -9.88
CA GLY A 259 1.65 5.43 -11.24
C GLY A 259 0.61 4.32 -11.35
N CYS A 260 -0.18 4.05 -10.30
CA CYS A 260 -1.18 3.00 -10.29
C CYS A 260 -2.53 3.49 -10.85
N ILE A 261 -2.73 3.32 -12.17
CA ILE A 261 -3.96 3.76 -12.86
C ILE A 261 -5.20 3.04 -12.32
N TYR A 262 -5.12 1.74 -12.06
CA TYR A 262 -6.27 0.96 -11.55
C TYR A 262 -6.76 1.48 -10.21
N CYS A 263 -5.88 1.59 -9.22
CA CYS A 263 -6.26 2.10 -7.89
C CYS A 263 -6.77 3.54 -7.98
N ALA A 264 -6.09 4.40 -8.75
CA ALA A 264 -6.53 5.77 -8.95
C ALA A 264 -7.96 5.84 -9.51
N SER A 265 -8.31 4.99 -10.49
CA SER A 265 -9.65 4.99 -11.06
C SER A 265 -10.74 4.64 -10.04
N VAL A 266 -10.51 3.64 -9.20
CA VAL A 266 -11.46 3.21 -8.17
C VAL A 266 -11.67 4.30 -7.11
N HIS A 267 -10.57 4.84 -6.58
CA HIS A 267 -10.61 5.75 -5.43
C HIS A 267 -10.98 7.17 -5.85
N ALA A 268 -10.60 7.61 -7.04
CA ALA A 268 -11.07 8.85 -7.62
C ALA A 268 -12.59 8.86 -7.83
N ARG A 269 -13.19 7.79 -8.37
CA ARG A 269 -14.66 7.68 -8.48
C ARG A 269 -15.34 7.80 -7.13
N LYS A 270 -14.81 7.11 -6.11
CA LYS A 270 -15.37 7.19 -4.75
C LYS A 270 -15.20 8.57 -4.14
N ALA A 271 -14.03 9.19 -4.30
CA ALA A 271 -13.79 10.56 -3.84
C ALA A 271 -14.77 11.55 -4.50
N SER A 272 -14.95 11.46 -5.83
CA SER A 272 -15.93 12.26 -6.57
C SER A 272 -17.35 12.05 -6.07
N GLN A 273 -17.80 10.80 -5.96
CA GLN A 273 -19.15 10.45 -5.52
C GLN A 273 -19.47 10.94 -4.10
N LEU A 274 -18.52 10.82 -3.19
CA LEU A 274 -18.71 11.17 -1.79
C LEU A 274 -18.53 12.66 -1.51
N SER A 275 -17.60 13.34 -2.20
CA SER A 275 -17.35 14.77 -2.02
C SER A 275 -18.26 15.67 -2.87
N LYS A 276 -18.82 15.13 -3.97
CA LYS A 276 -19.51 15.89 -5.02
C LYS A 276 -18.61 16.96 -5.68
N GLN A 277 -17.30 16.66 -5.75
CA GLN A 277 -16.27 17.56 -6.33
C GLN A 277 -15.57 16.90 -7.53
N ASP A 278 -16.34 16.46 -8.51
CA ASP A 278 -15.86 15.69 -9.67
C ASP A 278 -14.74 16.43 -10.44
N GLU A 279 -14.91 17.73 -10.65
CA GLU A 279 -13.92 18.56 -11.36
C GLU A 279 -12.59 18.64 -10.60
N ALA A 280 -12.63 18.76 -9.27
CA ALA A 280 -11.42 18.82 -8.45
C ALA A 280 -10.69 17.47 -8.46
N VAL A 281 -11.41 16.36 -8.39
CA VAL A 281 -10.82 15.01 -8.50
C VAL A 281 -10.24 14.78 -9.91
N GLN A 282 -10.97 15.18 -10.95
CA GLN A 282 -10.49 15.04 -12.32
C GLN A 282 -9.24 15.91 -12.57
N LYS A 283 -9.17 17.09 -11.97
CA LYS A 283 -7.97 17.93 -12.00
C LYS A 283 -6.74 17.24 -11.43
N LEU A 284 -6.89 16.53 -10.29
CA LEU A 284 -5.82 15.73 -9.71
C LEU A 284 -5.38 14.60 -10.66
N LEU A 285 -6.33 13.91 -11.28
CA LEU A 285 -6.02 12.84 -12.25
C LEU A 285 -5.29 13.37 -13.48
N ASN A 286 -5.60 14.59 -13.93
CA ASN A 286 -5.01 15.20 -15.12
C ASN A 286 -3.60 15.80 -14.87
N VAL A 287 -3.10 15.80 -13.63
CA VAL A 287 -1.73 16.25 -13.36
C VAL A 287 -0.74 15.40 -14.12
N ALA A 288 0.02 16.01 -15.01
CA ALA A 288 1.03 15.34 -15.83
C ALA A 288 2.20 14.82 -14.97
N PRO A 289 2.90 13.76 -15.39
CA PRO A 289 4.14 13.35 -14.75
C PRO A 289 5.13 14.50 -14.62
N GLY A 290 5.76 14.62 -13.44
CA GLY A 290 6.68 15.70 -13.13
C GLY A 290 6.02 17.03 -12.71
N ALA A 291 4.69 17.15 -12.76
CA ALA A 291 3.97 18.32 -12.28
C ALA A 291 3.52 18.15 -10.82
N VAL A 292 3.44 19.27 -10.09
CA VAL A 292 3.05 19.30 -8.67
C VAL A 292 1.60 18.93 -8.48
N LEU A 293 1.34 17.91 -7.63
CA LEU A 293 0.01 17.35 -7.42
C LEU A 293 -0.97 18.28 -6.73
N SER A 294 -0.52 19.09 -5.77
CA SER A 294 -1.39 19.90 -4.90
C SER A 294 -1.87 21.20 -5.50
N HIS A 295 -1.32 21.64 -6.64
CA HIS A 295 -1.64 22.95 -7.21
C HIS A 295 -3.10 23.07 -7.66
N GLY A 296 -3.70 24.21 -7.31
CA GLY A 296 -5.01 24.64 -7.81
C GLY A 296 -6.21 23.95 -7.15
N HIS A 297 -6.04 23.38 -5.97
CA HIS A 297 -7.10 22.87 -5.10
C HIS A 297 -7.44 23.88 -3.99
N THR A 298 -8.51 23.63 -3.24
CA THR A 298 -8.82 24.38 -2.02
C THR A 298 -7.70 24.21 -1.00
N ALA A 299 -7.53 25.15 -0.06
CA ALA A 299 -6.48 25.10 0.95
C ALA A 299 -6.48 23.75 1.72
N ARG A 300 -7.66 23.24 2.06
CA ARG A 300 -7.81 21.94 2.74
C ARG A 300 -7.33 20.78 1.88
N TRP A 301 -7.74 20.72 0.62
CA TRP A 301 -7.30 19.66 -0.29
C TRP A 301 -5.83 19.79 -0.69
N GLN A 302 -5.32 21.03 -0.83
CA GLN A 302 -3.88 21.25 -1.03
C GLN A 302 -3.06 20.64 0.11
N ALA A 303 -3.45 20.89 1.37
CA ALA A 303 -2.77 20.36 2.54
C ALA A 303 -2.83 18.81 2.59
N ILE A 304 -4.00 18.23 2.33
CA ILE A 304 -4.20 16.76 2.27
C ILE A 304 -3.34 16.14 1.15
N ILE A 305 -3.39 16.70 -0.05
CA ILE A 305 -2.64 16.20 -1.22
C ILE A 305 -1.14 16.31 -0.98
N ALA A 306 -0.64 17.44 -0.50
CA ALA A 306 0.78 17.68 -0.26
C ALA A 306 1.34 16.69 0.79
N PHE A 307 0.64 16.51 1.90
CA PHE A 307 1.04 15.57 2.95
C PHE A 307 1.00 14.12 2.48
N SER A 308 -0.10 13.70 1.83
CA SER A 308 -0.23 12.33 1.31
C SER A 308 0.85 12.03 0.27
N ALA A 309 1.18 12.98 -0.59
CA ALA A 309 2.23 12.82 -1.58
C ALA A 309 3.61 12.69 -0.93
N ALA A 310 3.93 13.54 0.06
CA ALA A 310 5.20 13.48 0.80
C ALA A 310 5.35 12.16 1.59
N LEU A 311 4.28 11.69 2.22
CA LEU A 311 4.26 10.41 2.93
C LEU A 311 4.39 9.21 1.97
N SER A 312 4.07 9.37 0.69
CA SER A 312 4.16 8.33 -0.34
C SER A 312 5.58 8.13 -0.90
N LEU A 313 6.50 9.05 -0.64
CA LEU A 313 7.88 8.94 -1.10
C LEU A 313 8.62 7.76 -0.45
N THR A 314 9.71 7.36 -1.04
CA THR A 314 10.63 6.34 -0.52
C THR A 314 12.06 6.92 -0.42
N PRO A 315 12.56 7.23 0.81
CA PRO A 315 11.83 7.26 2.09
C PRO A 315 10.71 8.31 2.15
N ALA A 316 9.75 8.11 3.04
CA ALA A 316 8.70 9.08 3.31
C ALA A 316 9.28 10.39 3.89
N GLN A 317 8.72 11.54 3.47
CA GLN A 317 9.22 12.88 3.85
C GLN A 317 8.09 13.82 4.29
N PRO A 318 7.23 13.43 5.27
CA PRO A 318 6.25 14.37 5.83
C PRO A 318 6.99 15.48 6.61
N THR A 319 6.48 16.72 6.55
CA THR A 319 7.09 17.87 7.23
C THR A 319 6.20 18.44 8.33
N GLN A 320 6.81 19.14 9.30
CA GLN A 320 6.05 19.82 10.35
C GLN A 320 5.19 20.96 9.77
N SER A 321 5.66 21.65 8.71
CA SER A 321 4.88 22.67 8.03
C SER A 321 3.61 22.10 7.38
N GLN A 322 3.68 20.91 6.79
CA GLN A 322 2.51 20.22 6.23
C GLN A 322 1.51 19.81 7.32
N LEU A 323 1.98 19.31 8.47
CA LEU A 323 1.13 18.98 9.62
C LEU A 323 0.45 20.23 10.20
N SER A 324 1.18 21.34 10.30
CA SER A 324 0.61 22.62 10.75
C SER A 324 -0.47 23.09 9.79
N ALA A 325 -0.25 23.04 8.48
CA ALA A 325 -1.25 23.37 7.48
C ALA A 325 -2.51 22.49 7.59
N LEU A 326 -2.37 21.18 7.86
CA LEU A 326 -3.51 20.29 8.07
C LEU A 326 -4.30 20.66 9.33
N ARG A 327 -3.62 20.98 10.43
CA ARG A 327 -4.26 21.43 11.68
C ARG A 327 -4.98 22.76 11.50
N GLU A 328 -4.40 23.72 10.76
CA GLU A 328 -5.07 24.96 10.38
C GLU A 328 -6.35 24.73 9.55
N GLN A 329 -6.42 23.64 8.80
CA GLN A 329 -7.62 23.21 8.09
C GLN A 329 -8.58 22.38 8.97
N GLY A 330 -8.35 22.29 10.28
CA GLY A 330 -9.24 21.69 11.26
C GLY A 330 -9.12 20.17 11.40
N LEU A 331 -8.01 19.57 10.96
CA LEU A 331 -7.78 18.14 11.21
C LEU A 331 -7.28 17.94 12.65
N ASP A 332 -8.07 17.25 13.45
CA ASP A 332 -7.68 16.78 14.78
C ASP A 332 -6.77 15.53 14.69
N THR A 333 -6.32 15.04 15.83
CA THR A 333 -5.42 13.87 15.91
C THR A 333 -6.03 12.62 15.26
N LEU A 334 -7.33 12.39 15.41
CA LEU A 334 -8.02 11.26 14.78
C LEU A 334 -8.05 11.40 13.25
N ALA A 335 -8.37 12.58 12.74
CA ALA A 335 -8.38 12.86 11.30
C ALA A 335 -6.96 12.76 10.69
N LEU A 336 -5.94 13.21 11.41
CA LEU A 336 -4.54 13.06 10.98
C LEU A 336 -4.11 11.59 10.97
N LEU A 337 -4.52 10.80 11.96
CA LEU A 337 -4.29 9.35 11.96
C LEU A 337 -4.97 8.67 10.76
N ASP A 338 -6.23 9.02 10.47
CA ASP A 338 -6.96 8.48 9.31
C ASP A 338 -6.26 8.82 7.99
N LEU A 339 -5.73 10.03 7.85
CA LEU A 339 -4.96 10.46 6.68
C LEU A 339 -3.68 9.64 6.53
N ILE A 340 -2.94 9.46 7.61
CA ILE A 340 -1.71 8.64 7.64
C ILE A 340 -2.01 7.20 7.27
N GLN A 341 -3.01 6.59 7.90
CA GLN A 341 -3.38 5.19 7.64
C GLN A 341 -3.87 4.98 6.20
N SER A 342 -4.71 5.88 5.69
CA SER A 342 -5.22 5.80 4.30
C SER A 342 -4.09 5.91 3.29
N THR A 343 -3.16 6.85 3.50
CA THR A 343 -1.99 7.05 2.66
C THR A 343 -1.05 5.83 2.72
N ALA A 344 -0.69 5.40 3.92
CA ALA A 344 0.23 4.28 4.13
C ALA A 344 -0.32 2.96 3.55
N PHE A 345 -1.62 2.69 3.70
CA PHE A 345 -2.26 1.49 3.18
C PHE A 345 -2.16 1.41 1.65
N PHE A 346 -2.24 2.53 0.95
CA PHE A 346 -2.12 2.54 -0.51
C PHE A 346 -0.68 2.34 -1.00
N ALA A 347 0.33 2.52 -0.16
CA ALA A 347 1.68 2.01 -0.45
C ALA A 347 1.68 0.47 -0.59
N TRP A 348 0.86 -0.22 0.23
CA TRP A 348 0.67 -1.67 0.14
C TRP A 348 -0.17 -2.06 -1.09
N ALA A 349 -1.34 -1.46 -1.25
CA ALA A 349 -2.26 -1.80 -2.34
C ALA A 349 -1.68 -1.54 -3.73
N ASN A 350 -1.05 -0.37 -3.96
CA ASN A 350 -0.47 -0.03 -5.25
C ASN A 350 0.65 -1.00 -5.66
N ARG A 351 1.51 -1.39 -4.71
CA ARG A 351 2.61 -2.31 -4.99
C ARG A 351 2.13 -3.66 -5.47
N LEU A 352 1.08 -4.19 -4.88
CA LEU A 352 0.48 -5.45 -5.32
C LEU A 352 -0.16 -5.32 -6.72
N MET A 353 -0.93 -4.25 -6.94
CA MET A 353 -1.59 -4.01 -8.23
C MET A 353 -0.60 -3.80 -9.37
N LEU A 354 0.51 -3.10 -9.12
CA LEU A 354 1.50 -2.76 -10.15
C LEU A 354 2.45 -3.92 -10.46
N THR A 355 2.65 -4.86 -9.52
CA THR A 355 3.73 -5.85 -9.64
C THR A 355 3.24 -7.27 -9.87
N LEU A 356 1.94 -7.52 -9.74
CA LEU A 356 1.34 -8.84 -9.96
C LEU A 356 0.42 -8.91 -11.20
N GLY A 357 0.18 -7.78 -11.84
CA GLY A 357 -0.69 -7.69 -13.01
C GLY A 357 -0.84 -6.26 -13.52
N GLU A 358 -1.77 -6.04 -14.40
CA GLU A 358 -1.96 -4.75 -15.08
C GLU A 358 -3.43 -4.44 -15.38
N PRO A 359 -3.80 -3.14 -15.45
CA PRO A 359 -5.15 -2.74 -15.80
C PRO A 359 -5.39 -2.82 -17.31
N PHE A 360 -6.63 -3.03 -17.68
CA PHE A 360 -7.09 -2.93 -19.07
C PHE A 360 -8.44 -2.21 -19.17
N LEU A 361 -8.72 -1.68 -20.34
CA LEU A 361 -10.02 -1.09 -20.65
C LEU A 361 -10.98 -2.23 -21.05
N PRO A 362 -12.08 -2.46 -20.30
CA PRO A 362 -13.06 -3.47 -20.67
C PRO A 362 -13.68 -3.15 -22.03
N GLU A 363 -13.95 -4.18 -22.84
CA GLU A 363 -14.76 -4.01 -24.05
C GLU A 363 -16.14 -3.49 -23.66
N GLN A 364 -16.59 -2.43 -24.30
CA GLN A 364 -17.95 -1.94 -24.11
C GLN A 364 -18.90 -3.04 -24.58
N GLN A 365 -19.71 -3.57 -23.68
CA GLN A 365 -20.82 -4.42 -24.08
C GLN A 365 -21.77 -3.54 -24.86
N GLY A 366 -21.82 -3.74 -26.20
CA GLY A 366 -22.70 -3.08 -27.11
C GLY A 366 -24.18 -3.41 -26.87
#